data_f271ca7e115342093d7d63192f44c8dd
#
_entry.id   f271ca7e115342093d7d63192f44c8dd
#
_cell.length_a   1.000
_cell.length_b   1.000
_cell.length_c   1.000
_cell.angle_alpha   90.00
_cell.angle_beta   90.00
_cell.angle_gamma   90.00
#
_symmetry.space_group_name_H-M   'P 1'
#
loop_
_entity.id
_entity.type
_entity.pdbx_description
1 polymer ?
#
loop_
_entity_poly.entity_id
_entity_poly.type
_entity_poly.pdbx_seq_one_letter_code
_entity_poly.pdbx_strand_id
1 'polypeptide(L)'
;TRPEIIRLSSTIKACDQYFNQILVHTGQNYDYTLNQIFFDDLELRQPDHYLEAVGSNLGETMGNIIAKTYDVLLREQPDALLILGDTNSCLAAVSAKRLKIPVFHMEAGNRCFDQNVPEEINRKIVDHVSDVNLPYTEHSRRYLLDEGFNKANIFVTGSPMTEVIEAHRDKINHSDVLNKLGLEPQQYILVSAHREENIDNEKNFKSLMNAINDIAKKYKMPVIYSTHPRSWKKIEESKFEFDPLVKQLKPFGFFDYNALQKDAFVVLSD
;
A
#
# COMPACT_ATOMS: atom_id res chain seq x y z
N THR A 1 0.56 6.18 -4.11
CA THR A 1 1.67 5.23 -3.90
C THR A 1 1.30 3.84 -4.42
N ARG A 2 2.24 2.88 -4.43
CA ARG A 2 1.99 1.50 -4.90
C ARG A 2 0.78 0.82 -4.24
N PRO A 3 0.62 0.85 -2.91
CA PRO A 3 -0.52 0.20 -2.27
C PRO A 3 -1.87 0.75 -2.73
N GLU A 4 -2.00 2.07 -2.88
CA GLU A 4 -3.25 2.67 -3.34
C GLU A 4 -3.54 2.34 -4.80
N ILE A 5 -2.53 2.34 -5.69
CA ILE A 5 -2.71 1.98 -7.11
C ILE A 5 -3.30 0.57 -7.22
N ILE A 6 -2.73 -0.40 -6.48
CA ILE A 6 -3.21 -1.77 -6.47
C ILE A 6 -4.64 -1.83 -5.93
N ARG A 7 -4.89 -1.28 -4.74
CA ARG A 7 -6.19 -1.36 -4.07
C ARG A 7 -7.30 -0.63 -4.84
N LEU A 8 -6.97 0.50 -5.48
CA LEU A 8 -7.92 1.27 -6.27
C LEU A 8 -8.11 0.75 -7.68
N SER A 9 -7.35 -0.21 -8.17
CA SER A 9 -7.37 -0.60 -9.58
C SER A 9 -8.76 -0.96 -10.11
N SER A 10 -9.50 -1.79 -9.39
CA SER A 10 -10.88 -2.13 -9.74
C SER A 10 -11.83 -0.93 -9.59
N THR A 11 -11.64 -0.11 -8.56
CA THR A 11 -12.42 1.10 -8.32
C THR A 11 -12.18 2.13 -9.42
N ILE A 12 -10.92 2.35 -9.84
CA ILE A 12 -10.57 3.25 -10.94
C ILE A 12 -11.28 2.82 -12.22
N LYS A 13 -11.23 1.54 -12.58
CA LYS A 13 -11.94 1.00 -13.76
C LYS A 13 -13.45 1.18 -13.67
N ALA A 14 -14.04 0.98 -12.50
CA ALA A 14 -15.46 1.22 -12.28
C ALA A 14 -15.80 2.72 -12.39
N CYS A 15 -14.98 3.59 -11.81
CA CYS A 15 -15.17 5.04 -11.93
C CYS A 15 -15.06 5.53 -13.37
N ASP A 16 -14.13 5.01 -14.17
CA ASP A 16 -14.03 5.33 -15.61
C ASP A 16 -15.29 4.92 -16.38
N GLN A 17 -15.98 3.87 -15.93
CA GLN A 17 -17.22 3.40 -16.59
C GLN A 17 -18.45 4.25 -16.24
N TYR A 18 -18.54 4.77 -15.02
CA TYR A 18 -19.77 5.40 -14.51
C TYR A 18 -19.67 6.91 -14.29
N PHE A 19 -18.46 7.47 -14.26
CA PHE A 19 -18.21 8.88 -13.96
C PHE A 19 -17.26 9.51 -14.98
N ASN A 20 -17.26 10.82 -15.07
CA ASN A 20 -16.17 11.57 -15.70
C ASN A 20 -15.01 11.68 -14.70
N GLN A 21 -14.19 10.63 -14.65
CA GLN A 21 -13.13 10.49 -13.66
C GLN A 21 -11.88 11.29 -14.04
N ILE A 22 -11.38 12.08 -13.10
CA ILE A 22 -10.07 12.74 -13.18
C ILE A 22 -9.14 12.02 -12.21
N LEU A 23 -8.16 11.30 -12.74
CA LEU A 23 -7.19 10.53 -11.95
C LEU A 23 -5.96 11.39 -11.65
N VAL A 24 -5.72 11.63 -10.35
CA VAL A 24 -4.59 12.44 -9.87
C VAL A 24 -3.59 11.59 -9.12
N HIS A 25 -2.33 11.62 -9.53
CA HIS A 25 -1.24 10.94 -8.85
C HIS A 25 -0.33 11.97 -8.17
N THR A 26 -0.09 11.82 -6.87
CA THR A 26 0.71 12.79 -6.08
C THR A 26 2.21 12.76 -6.38
N GLY A 27 2.72 11.69 -6.99
CA GLY A 27 4.12 11.63 -7.43
C GLY A 27 5.11 11.45 -6.30
N GLN A 28 4.75 10.70 -5.24
CA GLN A 28 5.67 10.44 -4.11
C GLN A 28 6.79 9.43 -4.43
N ASN A 29 6.78 8.80 -5.60
CA ASN A 29 7.78 7.82 -5.99
C ASN A 29 8.08 7.93 -7.48
N TYR A 30 9.36 8.15 -7.84
CA TYR A 30 9.81 8.32 -9.24
C TYR A 30 10.34 7.03 -9.87
N ASP A 31 10.56 5.96 -9.08
CA ASP A 31 11.08 4.71 -9.62
C ASP A 31 10.02 4.00 -10.44
N TYR A 32 10.33 3.71 -11.71
CA TYR A 32 9.47 2.96 -12.62
C TYR A 32 8.99 1.65 -12.02
N THR A 33 9.87 0.90 -11.35
CA THR A 33 9.55 -0.39 -10.73
C THR A 33 8.61 -0.27 -9.53
N LEU A 34 8.47 0.94 -8.98
CA LEU A 34 7.60 1.24 -7.83
C LEU A 34 6.33 1.98 -8.21
N ASN A 35 6.16 2.35 -9.47
CA ASN A 35 5.02 3.15 -9.94
C ASN A 35 4.46 2.65 -11.27
N GLN A 36 5.13 2.90 -12.39
CA GLN A 36 4.60 2.66 -13.74
C GLN A 36 4.25 1.19 -14.00
N ILE A 37 5.07 0.27 -13.52
CA ILE A 37 4.84 -1.17 -13.68
C ILE A 37 3.45 -1.60 -13.18
N PHE A 38 2.93 -0.96 -12.13
CA PHE A 38 1.61 -1.30 -11.59
C PHE A 38 0.47 -0.78 -12.45
N PHE A 39 0.64 0.36 -13.14
CA PHE A 39 -0.33 0.82 -14.13
C PHE A 39 -0.38 -0.13 -15.32
N ASP A 40 0.78 -0.59 -15.79
CA ASP A 40 0.87 -1.52 -16.91
C ASP A 40 0.34 -2.92 -16.53
N ASP A 41 0.78 -3.49 -15.42
CA ASP A 41 0.34 -4.81 -14.95
C ASP A 41 -1.17 -4.87 -14.69
N LEU A 42 -1.73 -3.84 -14.07
CA LEU A 42 -3.15 -3.76 -13.71
C LEU A 42 -4.01 -3.18 -14.83
N GLU A 43 -3.41 -2.88 -16.00
CA GLU A 43 -4.10 -2.33 -17.17
C GLU A 43 -4.89 -1.05 -16.85
N LEU A 44 -4.24 -0.14 -16.13
CA LEU A 44 -4.80 1.16 -15.78
C LEU A 44 -4.38 2.23 -16.77
N ARG A 45 -5.27 3.18 -17.04
CA ARG A 45 -4.90 4.36 -17.80
C ARG A 45 -3.94 5.26 -17.00
N GLN A 46 -3.20 6.08 -17.70
CA GLN A 46 -2.33 7.05 -17.06
C GLN A 46 -3.15 8.10 -16.27
N PRO A 47 -2.58 8.65 -15.19
CA PRO A 47 -3.18 9.78 -14.48
C PRO A 47 -3.35 11.00 -15.40
N ASP A 48 -4.47 11.73 -15.24
CA ASP A 48 -4.69 13.00 -15.93
C ASP A 48 -3.77 14.10 -15.37
N HIS A 49 -3.43 14.00 -14.08
CA HIS A 49 -2.50 14.91 -13.43
C HIS A 49 -1.48 14.14 -12.59
N TYR A 50 -0.21 14.50 -12.78
CA TYR A 50 0.92 14.02 -11.99
C TYR A 50 1.50 15.20 -11.21
N LEU A 51 1.35 15.22 -9.88
CA LEU A 51 1.64 16.42 -9.07
C LEU A 51 3.11 16.65 -8.80
N GLU A 52 3.96 15.61 -8.87
CA GLU A 52 5.37 15.70 -8.50
C GLU A 52 5.54 16.39 -7.13
N ALA A 53 4.86 15.87 -6.12
CA ALA A 53 4.76 16.54 -4.82
C ALA A 53 5.94 16.32 -3.89
N VAL A 54 6.93 15.48 -4.28
CA VAL A 54 8.12 15.23 -3.45
C VAL A 54 8.88 16.53 -3.25
N GLY A 55 9.15 16.86 -1.99
CA GLY A 55 9.98 17.97 -1.59
C GLY A 55 11.32 17.51 -1.03
N SER A 56 12.14 18.44 -0.55
CA SER A 56 13.44 18.18 0.08
C SER A 56 13.33 17.48 1.44
N ASN A 57 12.14 17.53 2.06
CA ASN A 57 11.83 16.90 3.33
C ASN A 57 10.34 16.54 3.40
N LEU A 58 9.95 15.84 4.47
CA LEU A 58 8.58 15.39 4.67
C LEU A 58 7.59 16.57 4.75
N GLY A 59 7.92 17.62 5.47
CA GLY A 59 7.05 18.79 5.62
C GLY A 59 6.78 19.48 4.29
N GLU A 60 7.80 19.64 3.45
CA GLU A 60 7.66 20.19 2.11
C GLU A 60 6.81 19.29 1.22
N THR A 61 7.02 17.97 1.28
CA THR A 61 6.20 16.99 0.54
C THR A 61 4.72 17.09 0.93
N MET A 62 4.41 17.13 2.22
CA MET A 62 3.04 17.31 2.72
C MET A 62 2.44 18.64 2.27
N GLY A 63 3.18 19.73 2.39
CA GLY A 63 2.78 21.05 1.91
C GLY A 63 2.51 21.09 0.41
N ASN A 64 3.38 20.47 -0.39
CA ASN A 64 3.24 20.38 -1.84
C ASN A 64 2.00 19.56 -2.26
N ILE A 65 1.68 18.48 -1.56
CA ILE A 65 0.45 17.70 -1.80
C ILE A 65 -0.77 18.60 -1.61
N ILE A 66 -0.85 19.32 -0.51
CA ILE A 66 -1.98 20.24 -0.22
C ILE A 66 -2.06 21.33 -1.28
N ALA A 67 -0.95 22.03 -1.55
CA ALA A 67 -0.93 23.18 -2.46
C ALA A 67 -1.26 22.76 -3.90
N LYS A 68 -0.54 21.77 -4.44
CA LYS A 68 -0.74 21.34 -5.83
C LYS A 68 -2.11 20.70 -6.06
N THR A 69 -2.64 19.97 -5.06
CA THR A 69 -4.02 19.47 -5.14
C THR A 69 -5.03 20.60 -5.13
N TYR A 70 -4.82 21.66 -4.33
CA TYR A 70 -5.72 22.82 -4.32
C TYR A 70 -5.83 23.43 -5.71
N ASP A 71 -4.70 23.61 -6.41
CA ASP A 71 -4.67 24.19 -7.76
C ASP A 71 -5.40 23.30 -8.79
N VAL A 72 -5.22 21.98 -8.71
CA VAL A 72 -5.94 21.02 -9.58
C VAL A 72 -7.45 21.09 -9.31
N LEU A 73 -7.86 21.00 -8.05
CA LEU A 73 -9.28 21.04 -7.68
C LEU A 73 -9.96 22.35 -8.04
N LEU A 74 -9.24 23.48 -7.96
CA LEU A 74 -9.77 24.78 -8.35
C LEU A 74 -9.99 24.87 -9.87
N ARG A 75 -9.12 24.24 -10.67
CA ARG A 75 -9.21 24.22 -12.12
C ARG A 75 -10.28 23.24 -12.61
N GLU A 76 -10.27 22.02 -12.10
CA GLU A 76 -11.13 20.93 -12.56
C GLU A 76 -12.55 20.99 -11.99
N GLN A 77 -12.73 21.63 -10.82
CA GLN A 77 -14.03 21.79 -10.13
C GLN A 77 -14.85 20.50 -10.05
N PRO A 78 -14.29 19.38 -9.52
CA PRO A 78 -15.00 18.12 -9.48
C PRO A 78 -16.18 18.17 -8.50
N ASP A 79 -17.20 17.36 -8.75
CA ASP A 79 -18.35 17.22 -7.85
C ASP A 79 -18.02 16.50 -6.54
N ALA A 80 -16.97 15.66 -6.54
CA ALA A 80 -16.51 14.92 -5.36
C ALA A 80 -15.04 14.52 -5.48
N LEU A 81 -14.42 14.26 -4.34
CA LEU A 81 -13.08 13.66 -4.24
C LEU A 81 -13.17 12.30 -3.57
N LEU A 82 -12.65 11.24 -4.22
CA LEU A 82 -12.47 9.92 -3.63
C LEU A 82 -11.01 9.72 -3.24
N ILE A 83 -10.77 9.32 -2.01
CA ILE A 83 -9.43 9.03 -1.45
C ILE A 83 -9.44 7.64 -0.82
N LEU A 84 -8.33 6.92 -0.93
CA LEU A 84 -8.10 5.67 -0.24
C LEU A 84 -6.90 5.76 0.70
N GLY A 85 -7.11 5.35 1.95
CA GLY A 85 -6.03 5.10 2.91
C GLY A 85 -5.46 6.37 3.53
N ASP A 86 -4.26 6.24 4.03
CA ASP A 86 -3.67 7.15 5.03
C ASP A 86 -2.22 7.56 4.73
N THR A 87 -1.72 7.27 3.53
CA THR A 87 -0.43 7.85 3.11
C THR A 87 -0.54 9.37 2.98
N ASN A 88 0.58 10.07 2.85
CA ASN A 88 0.55 11.53 2.76
C ASN A 88 -0.36 12.06 1.63
N SER A 89 -0.66 11.24 0.62
CA SER A 89 -1.62 11.60 -0.45
C SER A 89 -3.01 11.94 0.08
N CYS A 90 -3.41 11.38 1.23
CA CYS A 90 -4.72 11.65 1.83
C CYS A 90 -4.90 13.10 2.27
N LEU A 91 -3.80 13.85 2.48
CA LEU A 91 -3.84 15.27 2.84
C LEU A 91 -4.47 16.14 1.73
N ALA A 92 -4.62 15.62 0.51
CA ALA A 92 -5.44 16.21 -0.54
C ALA A 92 -6.88 16.52 -0.07
N ALA A 93 -7.42 15.75 0.89
CA ALA A 93 -8.73 15.97 1.48
C ALA A 93 -8.86 17.36 2.11
N VAL A 94 -7.80 17.91 2.68
CA VAL A 94 -7.80 19.24 3.29
C VAL A 94 -8.11 20.31 2.24
N SER A 95 -7.50 20.23 1.07
CA SER A 95 -7.74 21.15 -0.06
C SER A 95 -9.17 21.04 -0.57
N ALA A 96 -9.67 19.83 -0.78
CA ALA A 96 -11.04 19.60 -1.23
C ALA A 96 -12.06 20.17 -0.22
N LYS A 97 -11.86 19.90 1.06
CA LYS A 97 -12.76 20.41 2.11
C LYS A 97 -12.76 21.94 2.19
N ARG A 98 -11.60 22.59 1.99
CA ARG A 98 -11.51 24.05 1.92
C ARG A 98 -12.25 24.64 0.71
N LEU A 99 -12.29 23.92 -0.41
CA LEU A 99 -13.04 24.27 -1.62
C LEU A 99 -14.51 23.81 -1.59
N LYS A 100 -14.97 23.21 -0.47
CA LYS A 100 -16.33 22.68 -0.28
C LYS A 100 -16.69 21.56 -1.24
N ILE A 101 -15.70 20.82 -1.71
CA ILE A 101 -15.87 19.62 -2.52
C ILE A 101 -16.08 18.45 -1.56
N PRO A 102 -17.17 17.67 -1.69
CA PRO A 102 -17.42 16.48 -0.87
C PRO A 102 -16.28 15.48 -0.96
N VAL A 103 -15.86 14.94 0.18
CA VAL A 103 -14.77 13.96 0.28
C VAL A 103 -15.32 12.63 0.74
N PHE A 104 -15.01 11.58 -0.02
CA PHE A 104 -15.29 10.17 0.29
C PHE A 104 -13.98 9.48 0.62
N HIS A 105 -13.87 8.91 1.81
CA HIS A 105 -12.65 8.27 2.29
C HIS A 105 -12.84 6.76 2.42
N MET A 106 -12.16 5.98 1.55
CA MET A 106 -12.07 4.51 1.62
C MET A 106 -10.96 4.10 2.61
N GLU A 107 -11.14 2.96 3.27
CA GLU A 107 -10.26 2.45 4.33
C GLU A 107 -10.33 3.29 5.62
N ALA A 108 -11.44 3.99 5.82
CA ALA A 108 -11.68 4.85 6.97
C ALA A 108 -11.79 4.07 8.29
N GLY A 109 -11.50 4.73 9.40
CA GLY A 109 -11.72 4.21 10.75
C GLY A 109 -10.71 3.19 11.24
N ASN A 110 -9.63 2.93 10.52
CA ASN A 110 -8.53 2.12 11.03
C ASN A 110 -7.82 2.86 12.18
N ARG A 111 -7.48 2.13 13.26
CA ARG A 111 -6.74 2.68 14.40
C ARG A 111 -5.71 1.66 14.89
N CYS A 112 -4.49 2.12 15.13
CA CYS A 112 -3.47 1.35 15.85
C CYS A 112 -3.18 1.92 17.25
N PHE A 113 -3.71 3.12 17.54
CA PHE A 113 -3.54 3.83 18.82
C PHE A 113 -2.09 4.15 19.17
N ASP A 114 -1.17 4.06 18.22
CA ASP A 114 0.23 4.41 18.36
C ASP A 114 0.57 5.61 17.46
N GLN A 115 0.82 6.77 18.07
CA GLN A 115 1.16 8.00 17.35
C GLN A 115 2.58 8.01 16.79
N ASN A 116 3.42 7.02 17.10
CA ASN A 116 4.71 6.85 16.44
C ASN A 116 4.56 6.32 15.00
N VAL A 117 3.38 5.79 14.67
CA VAL A 117 3.03 5.39 13.29
C VAL A 117 2.54 6.62 12.53
N PRO A 118 3.29 7.11 11.50
CA PRO A 118 2.92 8.34 10.77
C PRO A 118 1.52 8.28 10.17
N GLU A 119 1.10 7.12 9.71
CA GLU A 119 -0.22 6.88 9.13
C GLU A 119 -1.36 7.08 10.15
N GLU A 120 -1.11 6.86 11.45
CA GLU A 120 -2.13 7.07 12.48
C GLU A 120 -2.58 8.54 12.57
N ILE A 121 -1.65 9.46 12.35
CA ILE A 121 -1.95 10.89 12.31
C ILE A 121 -2.75 11.22 11.04
N ASN A 122 -2.27 10.75 9.89
CA ASN A 122 -2.90 11.00 8.60
C ASN A 122 -4.35 10.50 8.56
N ARG A 123 -4.60 9.25 9.03
CA ARG A 123 -5.94 8.66 8.98
C ARG A 123 -6.94 9.38 9.86
N LYS A 124 -6.51 9.86 11.03
CA LYS A 124 -7.36 10.71 11.88
C LYS A 124 -7.71 12.02 11.19
N ILE A 125 -6.74 12.66 10.54
CA ILE A 125 -6.99 13.90 9.80
C ILE A 125 -8.01 13.65 8.68
N VAL A 126 -7.76 12.66 7.81
CA VAL A 126 -8.60 12.43 6.65
C VAL A 126 -10.00 11.96 7.04
N ASP A 127 -10.14 11.08 8.04
CA ASP A 127 -11.45 10.68 8.55
C ASP A 127 -12.28 11.88 8.99
N HIS A 128 -11.66 12.80 9.76
CA HIS A 128 -12.38 13.95 10.34
C HIS A 128 -12.72 15.04 9.33
N VAL A 129 -11.98 15.17 8.23
CA VAL A 129 -12.32 16.15 7.19
C VAL A 129 -13.22 15.58 6.10
N SER A 130 -13.39 14.27 6.03
CA SER A 130 -14.23 13.61 5.04
C SER A 130 -15.73 13.76 5.34
N ASP A 131 -16.54 13.87 4.30
CA ASP A 131 -18.00 13.94 4.41
C ASP A 131 -18.62 12.55 4.53
N VAL A 132 -18.01 11.55 3.89
CA VAL A 132 -18.45 10.16 3.93
C VAL A 132 -17.23 9.26 4.20
N ASN A 133 -17.35 8.44 5.23
CA ASN A 133 -16.34 7.45 5.59
C ASN A 133 -16.77 6.04 5.16
N LEU A 134 -15.89 5.35 4.46
CA LEU A 134 -16.12 4.03 3.86
C LEU A 134 -15.15 3.00 4.50
N PRO A 135 -15.39 2.58 5.76
CA PRO A 135 -14.56 1.59 6.43
C PRO A 135 -14.68 0.21 5.77
N TYR A 136 -13.62 -0.59 5.86
CA TYR A 136 -13.62 -1.96 5.36
C TYR A 136 -14.36 -2.94 6.26
N THR A 137 -14.43 -2.67 7.55
CA THR A 137 -14.98 -3.60 8.55
C THR A 137 -15.93 -2.89 9.53
N GLU A 138 -16.82 -3.68 10.13
CA GLU A 138 -17.64 -3.21 11.25
C GLU A 138 -16.80 -2.78 12.46
N HIS A 139 -15.58 -3.33 12.61
CA HIS A 139 -14.68 -2.94 13.67
C HIS A 139 -14.19 -1.50 13.48
N SER A 140 -13.74 -1.16 12.27
CA SER A 140 -13.34 0.21 11.92
C SER A 140 -14.51 1.20 12.01
N ARG A 141 -15.71 0.75 11.61
CA ARG A 141 -16.93 1.55 11.77
C ARG A 141 -17.22 1.92 13.24
N ARG A 142 -16.99 0.97 14.17
CA ARG A 142 -17.19 1.23 15.61
C ARG A 142 -16.24 2.29 16.13
N TYR A 143 -14.98 2.28 15.71
CA TYR A 143 -14.04 3.34 16.09
C TYR A 143 -14.50 4.72 15.63
N LEU A 144 -15.02 4.84 14.42
CA LEU A 144 -15.59 6.13 13.95
C LEU A 144 -16.78 6.55 14.80
N LEU A 145 -17.69 5.63 15.15
CA LEU A 145 -18.83 5.94 16.02
C LEU A 145 -18.39 6.38 17.41
N ASP A 146 -17.39 5.72 17.99
CA ASP A 146 -16.84 6.04 19.31
C ASP A 146 -16.13 7.42 19.30
N GLU A 147 -15.59 7.84 18.17
CA GLU A 147 -15.03 9.18 17.95
C GLU A 147 -16.09 10.24 17.63
N GLY A 148 -17.38 9.89 17.63
CA GLY A 148 -18.50 10.81 17.48
C GLY A 148 -18.94 11.11 16.05
N PHE A 149 -18.52 10.30 15.06
CA PHE A 149 -18.98 10.46 13.68
C PHE A 149 -20.46 10.13 13.51
N ASN A 150 -21.14 10.86 12.62
CA ASN A 150 -22.52 10.59 12.31
C ASN A 150 -22.68 9.26 11.57
N LYS A 151 -23.46 8.34 12.16
CA LYS A 151 -23.72 7.02 11.57
C LYS A 151 -24.31 7.06 10.15
N ALA A 152 -24.99 8.14 9.78
CA ALA A 152 -25.59 8.31 8.46
C ALA A 152 -24.54 8.52 7.35
N ASN A 153 -23.30 8.84 7.73
CA ASN A 153 -22.19 9.12 6.80
C ASN A 153 -21.10 8.04 6.84
N ILE A 154 -21.41 6.86 7.42
CA ILE A 154 -20.47 5.76 7.53
C ILE A 154 -21.07 4.52 6.87
N PHE A 155 -20.41 4.01 5.82
CA PHE A 155 -20.87 2.84 5.05
C PHE A 155 -19.76 1.80 4.98
N VAL A 156 -19.97 0.61 5.54
CA VAL A 156 -19.02 -0.50 5.44
C VAL A 156 -19.05 -1.07 4.03
N THR A 157 -17.91 -0.98 3.33
CA THR A 157 -17.81 -1.40 1.92
C THR A 157 -17.06 -2.72 1.72
N GLY A 158 -16.30 -3.17 2.72
CA GLY A 158 -15.33 -4.23 2.53
C GLY A 158 -14.03 -3.74 1.89
N SER A 159 -13.03 -4.60 1.84
CA SER A 159 -11.75 -4.29 1.19
C SER A 159 -11.84 -4.53 -0.32
N PRO A 160 -11.36 -3.61 -1.18
CA PRO A 160 -11.34 -3.80 -2.62
C PRO A 160 -10.32 -4.87 -3.07
N MET A 161 -9.43 -5.33 -2.19
CA MET A 161 -8.41 -6.32 -2.55
C MET A 161 -8.98 -7.63 -3.06
N THR A 162 -10.14 -8.06 -2.54
CA THR A 162 -10.81 -9.29 -3.02
C THR A 162 -11.16 -9.16 -4.49
N GLU A 163 -11.76 -8.03 -4.89
CA GLU A 163 -12.12 -7.75 -6.28
C GLU A 163 -10.90 -7.65 -7.18
N VAL A 164 -9.82 -7.01 -6.69
CA VAL A 164 -8.56 -6.90 -7.44
C VAL A 164 -7.94 -8.28 -7.68
N ILE A 165 -7.89 -9.13 -6.66
CA ILE A 165 -7.35 -10.49 -6.79
C ILE A 165 -8.21 -11.33 -7.73
N GLU A 166 -9.55 -11.26 -7.61
CA GLU A 166 -10.47 -11.98 -8.49
C GLU A 166 -10.33 -11.55 -9.95
N ALA A 167 -10.28 -10.26 -10.23
CA ALA A 167 -10.10 -9.71 -11.57
C ALA A 167 -8.80 -10.18 -12.25
N HIS A 168 -7.80 -10.56 -11.45
CA HIS A 168 -6.50 -10.99 -11.96
C HIS A 168 -6.16 -12.45 -11.61
N ARG A 169 -7.16 -13.24 -11.18
CA ARG A 169 -6.99 -14.63 -10.72
C ARG A 169 -6.27 -15.49 -11.78
N ASP A 170 -6.63 -15.35 -13.04
CA ASP A 170 -6.02 -16.12 -14.12
C ASP A 170 -4.55 -15.78 -14.30
N LYS A 171 -4.18 -14.51 -14.29
CA LYS A 171 -2.79 -14.07 -14.37
C LYS A 171 -1.96 -14.58 -13.17
N ILE A 172 -2.53 -14.55 -11.97
CA ILE A 172 -1.91 -15.08 -10.76
C ILE A 172 -1.70 -16.59 -10.87
N ASN A 173 -2.72 -17.33 -11.31
CA ASN A 173 -2.67 -18.78 -11.42
C ASN A 173 -1.71 -19.28 -12.53
N HIS A 174 -1.52 -18.48 -13.58
CA HIS A 174 -0.60 -18.81 -14.68
C HIS A 174 0.81 -18.21 -14.50
N SER A 175 1.10 -17.62 -13.33
CA SER A 175 2.46 -17.15 -13.05
C SER A 175 3.45 -18.31 -13.04
N ASP A 176 4.57 -18.15 -13.76
CA ASP A 176 5.64 -19.13 -13.86
C ASP A 176 6.72 -18.95 -12.78
N VAL A 177 6.44 -18.17 -11.74
CA VAL A 177 7.42 -17.80 -10.72
C VAL A 177 7.96 -18.99 -9.93
N LEU A 178 7.12 -19.98 -9.61
CA LEU A 178 7.56 -21.18 -8.90
C LEU A 178 8.59 -21.95 -9.72
N ASN A 179 8.30 -22.20 -11.00
CA ASN A 179 9.23 -22.88 -11.92
C ASN A 179 10.54 -22.08 -12.07
N LYS A 180 10.46 -20.77 -12.29
CA LYS A 180 11.64 -19.89 -12.40
C LYS A 180 12.55 -19.94 -11.17
N LEU A 181 11.98 -20.13 -10.00
CA LEU A 181 12.73 -20.19 -8.73
C LEU A 181 13.07 -21.62 -8.31
N GLY A 182 12.59 -22.64 -9.03
CA GLY A 182 12.75 -24.06 -8.69
C GLY A 182 12.09 -24.40 -7.37
N LEU A 183 10.83 -23.97 -7.19
CA LEU A 183 10.05 -24.17 -5.96
C LEU A 183 8.89 -25.12 -6.22
N GLU A 184 8.60 -25.95 -5.24
CA GLU A 184 7.40 -26.80 -5.21
C GLU A 184 6.33 -26.20 -4.29
N PRO A 185 5.05 -26.26 -4.66
CA PRO A 185 3.96 -25.79 -3.80
C PRO A 185 4.03 -26.40 -2.40
N GLN A 186 3.78 -25.60 -1.37
CA GLN A 186 3.82 -25.95 0.05
C GLN A 186 5.20 -26.42 0.56
N GLN A 187 6.28 -26.21 -0.19
CA GLN A 187 7.64 -26.63 0.17
C GLN A 187 8.60 -25.43 0.29
N TYR A 188 8.11 -24.23 0.50
CA TYR A 188 8.91 -23.04 0.74
C TYR A 188 8.21 -22.06 1.67
N ILE A 189 8.98 -21.18 2.26
CA ILE A 189 8.51 -20.11 3.15
C ILE A 189 8.71 -18.78 2.42
N LEU A 190 7.69 -17.93 2.39
CA LEU A 190 7.78 -16.58 1.84
C LEU A 190 7.93 -15.56 2.97
N VAL A 191 8.91 -14.67 2.85
CA VAL A 191 9.15 -13.58 3.81
C VAL A 191 9.07 -12.24 3.09
N SER A 192 8.31 -11.31 3.68
CA SER A 192 8.25 -9.90 3.27
C SER A 192 8.29 -9.03 4.53
N ALA A 193 9.45 -8.52 4.87
CA ALA A 193 9.67 -7.71 6.06
C ALA A 193 10.50 -6.48 5.71
N HIS A 194 9.93 -5.28 5.95
CA HIS A 194 10.55 -4.03 5.52
C HIS A 194 10.13 -2.80 6.33
N ARG A 195 9.39 -2.97 7.42
CA ARG A 195 9.01 -1.84 8.28
C ARG A 195 10.22 -1.14 8.87
N GLU A 196 10.13 0.19 8.97
CA GLU A 196 11.22 1.04 9.47
C GLU A 196 11.68 0.61 10.86
N GLU A 197 10.75 0.32 11.74
CA GLU A 197 11.01 -0.09 13.12
C GLU A 197 11.86 -1.38 13.20
N ASN A 198 11.72 -2.26 12.20
CA ASN A 198 12.46 -3.51 12.13
C ASN A 198 13.79 -3.37 11.40
N ILE A 199 13.90 -2.43 10.46
CA ILE A 199 15.10 -2.28 9.63
C ILE A 199 16.08 -1.26 10.21
N ASP A 200 15.60 -0.12 10.73
CA ASP A 200 16.46 0.97 11.19
C ASP A 200 17.01 0.73 12.59
N ASN A 201 16.26 0.04 13.43
CA ASN A 201 16.74 -0.34 14.75
C ASN A 201 17.68 -1.56 14.63
N GLU A 202 18.94 -1.38 15.03
CA GLU A 202 19.98 -2.41 14.90
C GLU A 202 19.64 -3.72 15.64
N LYS A 203 19.03 -3.63 16.82
CA LYS A 203 18.63 -4.79 17.62
C LYS A 203 17.50 -5.55 16.92
N ASN A 204 16.47 -4.84 16.47
CA ASN A 204 15.35 -5.44 15.76
C ASN A 204 15.80 -6.06 14.43
N PHE A 205 16.65 -5.36 13.68
CA PHE A 205 17.22 -5.84 12.43
C PHE A 205 17.97 -7.16 12.62
N LYS A 206 18.89 -7.22 13.58
CA LYS A 206 19.63 -8.47 13.90
C LYS A 206 18.69 -9.60 14.32
N SER A 207 17.69 -9.29 15.15
CA SER A 207 16.70 -10.27 15.60
C SER A 207 15.89 -10.83 14.41
N LEU A 208 15.42 -9.96 13.51
CA LEU A 208 14.67 -10.36 12.31
C LEU A 208 15.52 -11.23 11.38
N MET A 209 16.74 -10.81 11.08
CA MET A 209 17.65 -11.56 10.18
C MET A 209 18.01 -12.94 10.77
N ASN A 210 18.27 -13.01 12.07
CA ASN A 210 18.51 -14.28 12.75
C ASN A 210 17.27 -15.20 12.74
N ALA A 211 16.08 -14.63 12.95
CA ALA A 211 14.84 -15.39 12.90
C ALA A 211 14.61 -16.02 11.49
N ILE A 212 14.94 -15.30 10.42
CA ILE A 212 14.88 -15.82 9.04
C ILE A 212 15.81 -17.03 8.88
N ASN A 213 17.06 -16.92 9.38
CA ASN A 213 18.01 -18.04 9.34
C ASN A 213 17.55 -19.23 10.20
N ASP A 214 17.02 -18.96 11.40
CA ASP A 214 16.55 -20.01 12.31
C ASP A 214 15.35 -20.78 11.74
N ILE A 215 14.46 -20.08 11.04
CA ILE A 215 13.32 -20.69 10.35
C ILE A 215 13.82 -21.59 9.21
N ALA A 216 14.78 -21.14 8.39
CA ALA A 216 15.37 -21.94 7.34
C ALA A 216 15.97 -23.24 7.89
N LYS A 217 16.77 -23.14 8.95
CA LYS A 217 17.41 -24.29 9.62
C LYS A 217 16.38 -25.24 10.23
N LYS A 218 15.36 -24.69 10.88
CA LYS A 218 14.33 -25.48 11.59
C LYS A 218 13.47 -26.29 10.63
N TYR A 219 12.98 -25.64 9.58
CA TYR A 219 12.04 -26.26 8.64
C TYR A 219 12.75 -26.99 7.48
N LYS A 220 14.03 -26.68 7.25
CA LYS A 220 14.84 -27.25 6.15
C LYS A 220 14.19 -27.04 4.78
N MET A 221 13.53 -25.91 4.62
CA MET A 221 12.85 -25.48 3.40
C MET A 221 13.50 -24.23 2.83
N PRO A 222 13.43 -24.00 1.51
CA PRO A 222 13.80 -22.70 0.92
C PRO A 222 13.01 -21.58 1.57
N VAL A 223 13.68 -20.49 1.91
CA VAL A 223 13.07 -19.25 2.38
C VAL A 223 13.26 -18.19 1.31
N ILE A 224 12.17 -17.75 0.73
CA ILE A 224 12.17 -16.70 -0.31
C ILE A 224 11.94 -15.37 0.39
N TYR A 225 13.00 -14.58 0.51
CA TYR A 225 12.92 -13.25 1.11
C TYR A 225 12.76 -12.19 0.02
N SER A 226 11.52 -11.70 -0.16
CA SER A 226 11.20 -10.56 -1.02
C SER A 226 11.70 -9.29 -0.36
N THR A 227 12.89 -8.84 -0.77
CA THR A 227 13.65 -7.83 -0.04
C THR A 227 13.45 -6.44 -0.64
N HIS A 228 12.86 -5.53 0.13
CA HIS A 228 12.73 -4.13 -0.25
C HIS A 228 14.11 -3.46 -0.40
N PRO A 229 14.31 -2.48 -1.31
CA PRO A 229 15.60 -1.82 -1.52
C PRO A 229 16.26 -1.27 -0.24
N ARG A 230 15.46 -0.73 0.70
CA ARG A 230 15.95 -0.26 2.00
C ARG A 230 16.56 -1.40 2.83
N SER A 231 15.85 -2.52 2.92
CA SER A 231 16.34 -3.71 3.64
C SER A 231 17.57 -4.29 2.96
N TRP A 232 17.59 -4.30 1.62
CA TRP A 232 18.72 -4.77 0.82
C TRP A 232 19.99 -4.02 1.17
N LYS A 233 19.94 -2.68 1.12
CA LYS A 233 21.07 -1.81 1.48
C LYS A 233 21.59 -2.07 2.89
N LYS A 234 20.69 -2.21 3.87
CA LYS A 234 21.04 -2.47 5.26
C LYS A 234 21.71 -3.84 5.45
N ILE A 235 21.24 -4.86 4.74
CA ILE A 235 21.83 -6.21 4.75
C ILE A 235 23.25 -6.16 4.20
N GLU A 236 23.49 -5.51 3.07
CA GLU A 236 24.82 -5.34 2.47
C GLU A 236 25.78 -4.58 3.42
N GLU A 237 25.34 -3.47 4.01
CA GLU A 237 26.13 -2.68 4.95
C GLU A 237 26.50 -3.46 6.20
N SER A 238 25.58 -4.28 6.72
CA SER A 238 25.80 -5.11 7.91
C SER A 238 26.65 -6.35 7.66
N LYS A 239 26.87 -6.72 6.38
CA LYS A 239 27.54 -7.95 5.97
C LYS A 239 26.89 -9.19 6.61
N PHE A 240 25.56 -9.18 6.75
CA PHE A 240 24.85 -10.30 7.35
C PHE A 240 24.87 -11.51 6.41
N GLU A 241 25.23 -12.68 6.95
CA GLU A 241 25.27 -13.92 6.21
C GLU A 241 24.00 -14.74 6.42
N PHE A 242 23.30 -15.00 5.33
CA PHE A 242 22.12 -15.87 5.35
C PHE A 242 22.50 -17.35 5.27
N ASP A 243 21.62 -18.18 5.83
CA ASP A 243 21.65 -19.62 5.61
C ASP A 243 21.52 -19.91 4.10
N PRO A 244 22.19 -20.95 3.56
CA PRO A 244 22.12 -21.30 2.14
C PRO A 244 20.70 -21.55 1.62
N LEU A 245 19.74 -21.89 2.47
CA LEU A 245 18.33 -22.05 2.10
C LEU A 245 17.60 -20.71 1.95
N VAL A 246 18.18 -19.60 2.40
CA VAL A 246 17.56 -18.27 2.26
C VAL A 246 17.95 -17.67 0.92
N LYS A 247 16.98 -17.47 0.05
CA LYS A 247 17.13 -16.77 -1.23
C LYS A 247 16.66 -15.33 -1.08
N GLN A 248 17.60 -14.40 -0.94
CA GLN A 248 17.33 -12.96 -0.94
C GLN A 248 17.08 -12.51 -2.38
N LEU A 249 15.88 -12.00 -2.67
CA LEU A 249 15.47 -11.63 -4.02
C LEU A 249 14.90 -10.19 -4.03
N LYS A 250 14.98 -9.53 -5.17
CA LYS A 250 14.31 -8.23 -5.39
C LYS A 250 12.80 -8.38 -5.23
N PRO A 251 12.07 -7.29 -4.93
CA PRO A 251 10.62 -7.32 -4.84
C PRO A 251 9.99 -7.87 -6.11
N PHE A 252 9.00 -8.74 -5.95
CA PHE A 252 8.23 -9.30 -7.05
C PHE A 252 7.14 -8.33 -7.53
N GLY A 253 6.71 -8.48 -8.78
CA GLY A 253 5.49 -7.87 -9.28
C GLY A 253 4.23 -8.42 -8.60
N PHE A 254 3.09 -7.77 -8.85
CA PHE A 254 1.83 -8.10 -8.17
C PHE A 254 1.41 -9.57 -8.37
N PHE A 255 1.47 -10.07 -9.61
CA PHE A 255 1.01 -11.43 -9.93
C PHE A 255 1.91 -12.50 -9.35
N ASP A 256 3.23 -12.37 -9.53
CA ASP A 256 4.21 -13.32 -9.02
C ASP A 256 4.21 -13.37 -7.49
N TYR A 257 4.09 -12.22 -6.82
CA TYR A 257 4.01 -12.19 -5.36
C TYR A 257 2.75 -12.89 -4.83
N ASN A 258 1.59 -12.66 -5.46
CA ASN A 258 0.35 -13.33 -5.05
C ASN A 258 0.38 -14.85 -5.36
N ALA A 259 1.01 -15.26 -6.46
CA ALA A 259 1.23 -16.69 -6.75
C ALA A 259 2.12 -17.34 -5.69
N LEU A 260 3.23 -16.67 -5.31
CA LEU A 260 4.10 -17.14 -4.22
C LEU A 260 3.36 -17.20 -2.87
N GLN A 261 2.52 -16.21 -2.56
CA GLN A 261 1.72 -16.22 -1.32
C GLN A 261 0.75 -17.40 -1.28
N LYS A 262 0.06 -17.65 -2.39
CA LYS A 262 -0.96 -18.69 -2.50
C LYS A 262 -0.38 -20.10 -2.26
N ASP A 263 0.79 -20.35 -2.81
CA ASP A 263 1.39 -21.68 -2.83
C ASP A 263 2.51 -21.87 -1.77
N ALA A 264 2.77 -20.87 -0.92
CA ALA A 264 3.73 -20.99 0.19
C ALA A 264 3.24 -21.93 1.29
N PHE A 265 4.17 -22.63 1.96
CA PHE A 265 3.88 -23.34 3.23
C PHE A 265 3.43 -22.36 4.31
N VAL A 266 4.13 -21.23 4.41
CA VAL A 266 3.76 -20.11 5.31
C VAL A 266 4.29 -18.80 4.75
N VAL A 267 3.56 -17.71 4.99
CA VAL A 267 3.98 -16.35 4.69
C VAL A 267 4.27 -15.61 5.99
N LEU A 268 5.44 -14.98 6.06
CA LEU A 268 5.85 -14.13 7.19
C LEU A 268 5.94 -12.69 6.71
N SER A 269 5.26 -11.80 7.42
CA SER A 269 5.23 -10.36 7.11
C SER A 269 5.27 -9.56 8.41
N ASP A 270 5.86 -8.37 8.38
CA ASP A 270 5.88 -7.42 9.48
C ASP A 270 4.80 -6.33 9.38
#